data_d13667b2aea871c2e3df28ee3f909a39
#
_entry.id   d13667b2aea871c2e3df28ee3f909a39
#
_cell.length_a   1.000
_cell.length_b   1.000
_cell.length_c   1.000
_cell.angle_alpha   90.00
_cell.angle_beta   90.00
_cell.angle_gamma   90.00
#
_symmetry.space_group_name_H-M   'P 1'
#
loop_
_entity.id
_entity.type
_entity.pdbx_description
1 polymer ?
#
loop_
_entity_poly.entity_id
_entity_poly.type
_entity_poly.pdbx_seq_one_letter_code
_entity_poly.pdbx_strand_id
1 'polypeptide(L)'
;SGIEPLFSLAYRKMNILEGETLYYVNKYFEEDAKELGFYSEGLMEHLSNGGLLKDREEVPEEIKELYLTSPEISPESHVGMQAAFQEHCDSGISKTINFANDATIEDVHTAYINAWKLGCKGITVYRAGSREKEVLVTAHKTEDEKTSEAQLSFFDNVEIPVEETSDCCDLPKVVMESGCETCKTCGWSACHIA
;
A
#
# COMPACT_ATOMS: atom_id res chain seq x y z
N SER A 1 10.02 -13.67 -2.71
CA SER A 1 8.70 -13.18 -3.10
C SER A 1 7.83 -12.89 -1.91
N GLY A 2 6.81 -12.05 -2.12
CA GLY A 2 5.87 -11.69 -1.08
C GLY A 2 4.75 -12.71 -0.92
N ILE A 3 3.99 -12.52 0.15
CA ILE A 3 2.78 -13.28 0.46
C ILE A 3 1.55 -12.36 0.59
N GLU A 4 1.56 -11.27 -0.16
CA GLU A 4 0.46 -10.32 -0.17
C GLU A 4 -0.82 -10.98 -0.68
N PRO A 5 -2.00 -10.73 -0.06
CA PRO A 5 -3.28 -11.09 -0.65
C PRO A 5 -3.57 -10.23 -1.88
N LEU A 6 -4.62 -10.59 -2.61
CA LEU A 6 -5.06 -9.82 -3.76
C LEU A 6 -5.40 -8.37 -3.36
N PHE A 7 -4.88 -7.42 -4.09
CA PHE A 7 -5.18 -6.00 -3.86
C PHE A 7 -6.59 -5.65 -4.36
N SER A 8 -6.99 -6.22 -5.49
CA SER A 8 -8.32 -6.04 -6.09
C SER A 8 -8.69 -7.28 -6.91
N LEU A 9 -9.97 -7.60 -6.99
CA LEU A 9 -10.51 -8.67 -7.82
C LEU A 9 -10.65 -8.29 -9.29
N ALA A 10 -10.85 -7.00 -9.55
CA ALA A 10 -10.88 -6.46 -10.90
C ALA A 10 -10.19 -5.11 -10.93
N TYR A 11 -9.58 -4.77 -12.05
CA TYR A 11 -8.98 -3.47 -12.29
C TYR A 11 -9.03 -3.12 -13.78
N ARG A 12 -8.97 -1.85 -14.08
CA ARG A 12 -8.89 -1.36 -15.44
C ARG A 12 -7.55 -0.70 -15.71
N LYS A 13 -6.98 -0.99 -16.88
CA LYS A 13 -5.86 -0.23 -17.43
C LYS A 13 -6.41 0.78 -18.41
N MET A 14 -6.15 2.04 -18.15
CA MET A 14 -6.57 3.14 -19.02
C MET A 14 -5.41 3.60 -19.90
N ASN A 15 -5.73 4.20 -21.04
CA ASN A 15 -4.75 4.77 -21.97
C ASN A 15 -3.76 3.74 -22.56
N ILE A 16 -4.24 2.55 -22.84
CA ILE A 16 -3.47 1.53 -23.58
C ILE A 16 -3.85 1.65 -25.06
N LEU A 17 -2.86 1.51 -25.95
CA LEU A 17 -3.05 1.44 -27.39
C LEU A 17 -4.19 2.34 -27.91
N GLU A 18 -3.90 3.63 -28.18
CA GLU A 18 -4.84 4.61 -28.74
C GLU A 18 -5.99 5.07 -27.80
N GLY A 19 -5.83 4.88 -26.47
CA GLY A 19 -6.80 5.35 -25.47
C GLY A 19 -7.84 4.32 -25.06
N GLU A 20 -7.67 3.06 -25.43
CA GLU A 20 -8.56 1.99 -25.00
C GLU A 20 -8.44 1.69 -23.50
N THR A 21 -9.54 1.21 -22.91
CA THR A 21 -9.61 0.72 -21.53
C THR A 21 -9.75 -0.79 -21.55
N LEU A 22 -8.79 -1.49 -20.94
CA LEU A 22 -8.85 -2.94 -20.76
C LEU A 22 -9.25 -3.27 -19.32
N TYR A 23 -10.20 -4.18 -19.18
CA TYR A 23 -10.64 -4.72 -17.90
C TYR A 23 -9.92 -6.04 -17.62
N TYR A 24 -9.47 -6.19 -16.40
CA TYR A 24 -8.89 -7.43 -15.89
C TYR A 24 -9.69 -7.87 -14.69
N VAL A 25 -10.11 -9.12 -14.69
CA VAL A 25 -10.81 -9.75 -13.58
C VAL A 25 -9.98 -10.94 -13.12
N ASN A 26 -9.99 -11.21 -11.82
CA ASN A 26 -9.38 -12.42 -11.29
C ASN A 26 -10.09 -13.64 -11.91
N LYS A 27 -9.30 -14.50 -12.55
CA LYS A 27 -9.82 -15.64 -13.33
C LYS A 27 -10.68 -16.58 -12.48
N TYR A 28 -10.24 -16.90 -11.28
CA TYR A 28 -10.95 -17.83 -10.40
C TYR A 28 -12.27 -17.24 -9.90
N PHE A 29 -12.25 -15.97 -9.53
CA PHE A 29 -13.48 -15.26 -9.17
C PHE A 29 -14.49 -15.23 -10.33
N GLU A 30 -14.02 -14.97 -11.54
CA GLU A 30 -14.89 -14.93 -12.73
C GLU A 30 -15.48 -16.30 -13.04
N GLU A 31 -14.69 -17.38 -12.91
CA GLU A 31 -15.15 -18.76 -13.08
C GLU A 31 -16.21 -19.11 -12.04
N ASP A 32 -15.96 -18.84 -10.75
CA ASP A 32 -16.92 -19.09 -9.67
C ASP A 32 -18.21 -18.26 -9.85
N ALA A 33 -18.09 -17.00 -10.25
CA ALA A 33 -19.24 -16.13 -10.49
C ALA A 33 -20.14 -16.67 -11.61
N LYS A 34 -19.55 -17.22 -12.67
CA LYS A 34 -20.30 -17.86 -13.77
C LYS A 34 -20.92 -19.18 -13.35
N GLU A 35 -20.18 -20.02 -12.61
CA GLU A 35 -20.67 -21.33 -12.15
C GLU A 35 -21.83 -21.20 -11.17
N LEU A 36 -21.72 -20.23 -10.23
CA LEU A 36 -22.72 -19.97 -9.20
C LEU A 36 -23.86 -19.04 -9.68
N GLY A 37 -23.74 -18.49 -10.90
CA GLY A 37 -24.82 -17.79 -11.58
C GLY A 37 -25.03 -16.32 -11.15
N PHE A 38 -24.08 -15.69 -10.45
CA PHE A 38 -24.16 -14.27 -10.08
C PHE A 38 -23.29 -13.35 -10.95
N TYR A 39 -22.64 -13.90 -11.98
CA TYR A 39 -21.86 -13.09 -12.92
C TYR A 39 -22.73 -12.04 -13.62
N SER A 40 -22.30 -10.78 -13.62
CA SER A 40 -22.89 -9.72 -14.43
C SER A 40 -21.83 -8.70 -14.83
N GLU A 41 -22.03 -8.03 -15.98
CA GLU A 41 -21.14 -6.93 -16.39
C GLU A 41 -21.14 -5.79 -15.36
N GLY A 42 -22.32 -5.49 -14.76
CA GLY A 42 -22.44 -4.48 -13.73
C GLY A 42 -21.65 -4.80 -12.44
N LEU A 43 -21.53 -6.09 -12.07
CA LEU A 43 -20.68 -6.53 -10.98
C LEU A 43 -19.19 -6.33 -11.34
N MET A 44 -18.78 -6.73 -12.54
CA MET A 44 -17.38 -6.57 -12.99
C MET A 44 -16.99 -5.10 -13.11
N GLU A 45 -17.89 -4.26 -13.59
CA GLU A 45 -17.68 -2.81 -13.63
C GLU A 45 -17.58 -2.21 -12.21
N HIS A 46 -18.46 -2.59 -11.28
CA HIS A 46 -18.42 -2.18 -9.89
C HIS A 46 -17.06 -2.49 -9.26
N LEU A 47 -16.58 -3.74 -9.38
CA LEU A 47 -15.29 -4.16 -8.84
C LEU A 47 -14.11 -3.45 -9.51
N SER A 48 -14.16 -3.24 -10.83
CA SER A 48 -13.09 -2.54 -11.57
C SER A 48 -13.04 -1.05 -11.25
N ASN A 49 -14.12 -0.50 -10.74
CA ASN A 49 -14.22 0.87 -10.21
C ASN A 49 -13.87 0.95 -8.72
N GLY A 50 -13.38 -0.14 -8.11
CA GLY A 50 -12.95 -0.20 -6.72
C GLY A 50 -14.07 -0.48 -5.71
N GLY A 51 -15.25 -0.86 -6.18
CA GLY A 51 -16.32 -1.36 -5.32
C GLY A 51 -15.94 -2.69 -4.69
N LEU A 52 -16.56 -3.02 -3.56
CA LEU A 52 -16.30 -4.23 -2.80
C LEU A 52 -17.43 -5.24 -3.00
N LEU A 53 -17.12 -6.53 -2.83
CA LEU A 53 -18.14 -7.60 -2.92
C LEU A 53 -19.22 -7.47 -1.86
N LYS A 54 -18.88 -6.99 -0.67
CA LYS A 54 -19.84 -6.78 0.43
C LYS A 54 -20.96 -5.80 0.09
N ASP A 55 -20.75 -4.91 -0.88
CA ASP A 55 -21.74 -3.92 -1.31
C ASP A 55 -22.78 -4.51 -2.29
N ARG A 56 -22.68 -5.81 -2.63
CA ARG A 56 -23.47 -6.47 -3.65
C ARG A 56 -24.31 -7.60 -3.04
N GLU A 57 -25.62 -7.42 -3.02
CA GLU A 57 -26.55 -8.38 -2.40
C GLU A 57 -26.66 -9.70 -3.19
N GLU A 58 -26.43 -9.65 -4.51
CA GLU A 58 -26.49 -10.83 -5.39
C GLU A 58 -25.33 -11.81 -5.18
N VAL A 59 -24.25 -11.40 -4.50
CA VAL A 59 -23.09 -12.25 -4.24
C VAL A 59 -23.31 -13.05 -2.95
N PRO A 60 -23.16 -14.39 -2.97
CA PRO A 60 -23.26 -15.21 -1.77
C PRO A 60 -22.24 -14.81 -0.68
N GLU A 61 -22.64 -14.87 0.59
CA GLU A 61 -21.77 -14.51 1.70
C GLU A 61 -20.47 -15.34 1.76
N GLU A 62 -20.56 -16.63 1.44
CA GLU A 62 -19.39 -17.52 1.38
C GLU A 62 -18.35 -17.04 0.36
N ILE A 63 -18.80 -16.46 -0.76
CA ILE A 63 -17.94 -15.89 -1.79
C ILE A 63 -17.34 -14.56 -1.33
N LYS A 64 -18.11 -13.72 -0.62
CA LYS A 64 -17.60 -12.48 -0.05
C LYS A 64 -16.47 -12.73 0.96
N GLU A 65 -16.63 -13.77 1.80
CA GLU A 65 -15.61 -14.17 2.78
C GLU A 65 -14.38 -14.80 2.12
N LEU A 66 -14.56 -15.57 1.03
CA LEU A 66 -13.47 -16.22 0.31
C LEU A 66 -12.60 -15.22 -0.46
N TYR A 67 -13.22 -14.26 -1.11
CA TYR A 67 -12.55 -13.30 -2.01
C TYR A 67 -12.28 -11.93 -1.38
N LEU A 68 -11.96 -11.90 -0.07
CA LEU A 68 -11.51 -10.68 0.60
C LEU A 68 -10.26 -10.11 -0.07
N THR A 69 -10.28 -8.83 -0.34
CA THR A 69 -9.12 -8.11 -0.87
C THR A 69 -8.27 -7.53 0.26
N SER A 70 -7.03 -7.20 -0.06
CA SER A 70 -6.05 -6.72 0.91
C SER A 70 -6.54 -5.57 1.82
N PRO A 71 -7.28 -4.56 1.31
CA PRO A 71 -7.83 -3.49 2.15
C PRO A 71 -8.94 -3.93 3.11
N GLU A 72 -9.55 -5.08 2.88
CA GLU A 72 -10.65 -5.62 3.71
C GLU A 72 -10.16 -6.51 4.84
N ILE A 73 -8.90 -6.95 4.79
CA ILE A 73 -8.27 -7.82 5.79
C ILE A 73 -7.73 -6.94 6.92
N SER A 74 -8.00 -7.34 8.17
CA SER A 74 -7.51 -6.57 9.32
C SER A 74 -5.98 -6.58 9.44
N PRO A 75 -5.35 -5.54 9.97
CA PRO A 75 -3.91 -5.50 10.22
C PRO A 75 -3.41 -6.67 11.07
N GLU A 76 -4.19 -7.12 12.05
CA GLU A 76 -3.89 -8.27 12.90
C GLU A 76 -3.81 -9.56 12.09
N SER A 77 -4.76 -9.77 11.18
CA SER A 77 -4.78 -10.94 10.30
C SER A 77 -3.61 -10.92 9.31
N HIS A 78 -3.27 -9.74 8.80
CA HIS A 78 -2.08 -9.57 7.97
C HIS A 78 -0.80 -9.96 8.70
N VAL A 79 -0.61 -9.48 9.93
CA VAL A 79 0.57 -9.77 10.77
C VAL A 79 0.56 -11.25 11.20
N GLY A 80 -0.60 -11.79 11.58
CA GLY A 80 -0.74 -13.19 11.97
C GLY A 80 -0.36 -14.16 10.85
N MET A 81 -0.80 -13.87 9.61
CA MET A 81 -0.42 -14.67 8.44
C MET A 81 1.10 -14.61 8.20
N GLN A 82 1.70 -13.42 8.29
CA GLN A 82 3.14 -13.26 8.13
C GLN A 82 3.91 -14.04 9.21
N ALA A 83 3.46 -14.00 10.46
CA ALA A 83 4.07 -14.71 11.56
C ALA A 83 4.01 -16.23 11.37
N ALA A 84 2.88 -16.76 10.92
CA ALA A 84 2.72 -18.19 10.66
C ALA A 84 3.73 -18.71 9.60
N PHE A 85 3.97 -17.93 8.55
CA PHE A 85 5.02 -18.27 7.57
C PHE A 85 6.43 -18.08 8.14
N GLN A 86 6.63 -17.08 9.00
CA GLN A 86 7.94 -16.76 9.55
C GLN A 86 8.49 -17.87 10.46
N GLU A 87 7.62 -18.64 11.14
CA GLU A 87 8.04 -19.80 11.94
C GLU A 87 8.80 -20.86 11.12
N HIS A 88 8.56 -20.91 9.82
CA HIS A 88 9.10 -21.89 8.90
C HIS A 88 10.12 -21.31 7.91
N CYS A 89 10.51 -20.05 8.10
CA CYS A 89 11.39 -19.35 7.17
C CYS A 89 12.51 -18.61 7.89
N ASP A 90 13.77 -18.92 7.54
CA ASP A 90 14.95 -18.28 8.12
C ASP A 90 15.12 -16.82 7.63
N SER A 91 14.71 -16.53 6.41
CA SER A 91 14.73 -15.18 5.85
C SER A 91 13.52 -14.36 6.30
N GLY A 92 13.62 -13.03 6.21
CA GLY A 92 12.46 -12.15 6.39
C GLY A 92 11.40 -12.41 5.31
N ILE A 93 10.13 -12.32 5.69
CA ILE A 93 8.99 -12.45 4.80
C ILE A 93 8.62 -11.05 4.29
N SER A 94 8.50 -10.91 2.96
CA SER A 94 7.95 -9.69 2.35
C SER A 94 6.44 -9.73 2.40
N LYS A 95 5.85 -8.83 3.16
CA LYS A 95 4.42 -8.63 3.23
C LYS A 95 4.08 -7.20 3.61
N THR A 96 3.22 -6.58 2.82
CA THR A 96 2.67 -5.27 3.13
C THR A 96 1.39 -5.41 3.95
N ILE A 97 1.32 -4.65 5.03
CA ILE A 97 0.11 -4.44 5.82
C ILE A 97 -0.58 -3.21 5.25
N ASN A 98 -1.76 -3.40 4.66
CA ASN A 98 -2.51 -2.30 4.07
C ASN A 98 -3.46 -1.71 5.10
N PHE A 99 -3.36 -0.41 5.30
CA PHE A 99 -4.23 0.37 6.18
C PHE A 99 -5.17 1.23 5.35
N ALA A 100 -6.39 1.38 5.84
CA ALA A 100 -7.34 2.34 5.30
C ALA A 100 -6.86 3.79 5.52
N ASN A 101 -7.45 4.74 4.81
CA ASN A 101 -7.07 6.16 4.90
C ASN A 101 -7.28 6.77 6.28
N ASP A 102 -8.27 6.28 7.03
CA ASP A 102 -8.62 6.73 8.39
C ASP A 102 -7.79 6.07 9.49
N ALA A 103 -6.88 5.15 9.15
CA ALA A 103 -6.02 4.50 10.12
C ALA A 103 -5.15 5.52 10.86
N THR A 104 -5.05 5.32 12.17
CA THR A 104 -4.33 6.20 13.09
C THR A 104 -2.86 5.79 13.24
N ILE A 105 -2.07 6.66 13.86
CA ILE A 105 -0.68 6.34 14.24
C ILE A 105 -0.65 5.16 15.21
N GLU A 106 -1.63 5.06 16.11
CA GLU A 106 -1.72 3.97 17.10
C GLU A 106 -1.99 2.62 16.44
N ASP A 107 -2.80 2.58 15.38
CA ASP A 107 -3.04 1.35 14.61
C ASP A 107 -1.75 0.84 13.98
N VAL A 108 -0.98 1.75 13.37
CA VAL A 108 0.33 1.42 12.78
C VAL A 108 1.32 0.97 13.86
N HIS A 109 1.40 1.70 14.99
CA HIS A 109 2.24 1.33 16.13
C HIS A 109 1.89 -0.07 16.65
N THR A 110 0.60 -0.37 16.81
CA THR A 110 0.10 -1.67 17.24
C THR A 110 0.53 -2.78 16.30
N ALA A 111 0.46 -2.57 14.98
CA ALA A 111 0.91 -3.54 13.99
C ALA A 111 2.41 -3.83 14.10
N TYR A 112 3.26 -2.81 14.29
CA TYR A 112 4.70 -3.00 14.51
C TYR A 112 4.99 -3.80 15.79
N ILE A 113 4.32 -3.47 16.90
CA ILE A 113 4.49 -4.17 18.17
C ILE A 113 4.01 -5.62 18.06
N ASN A 114 2.91 -5.88 17.38
CA ASN A 114 2.40 -7.23 17.16
C ASN A 114 3.34 -8.05 16.27
N ALA A 115 3.87 -7.49 15.18
CA ALA A 115 4.85 -8.15 14.33
C ALA A 115 6.10 -8.55 15.12
N TRP A 116 6.61 -7.65 15.96
CA TRP A 116 7.74 -7.94 16.83
C TRP A 116 7.43 -9.03 17.85
N LYS A 117 6.29 -8.96 18.55
CA LYS A 117 5.87 -9.97 19.53
C LYS A 117 5.69 -11.36 18.94
N LEU A 118 5.23 -11.43 17.68
CA LEU A 118 5.01 -12.67 16.95
C LEU A 118 6.26 -13.17 16.21
N GLY A 119 7.42 -12.53 16.40
CA GLY A 119 8.70 -12.98 15.87
C GLY A 119 8.90 -12.71 14.37
N CYS A 120 8.13 -11.82 13.76
CA CYS A 120 8.37 -11.38 12.39
C CYS A 120 9.72 -10.66 12.28
N LYS A 121 10.51 -10.97 11.26
CA LYS A 121 11.83 -10.38 11.01
C LYS A 121 11.79 -9.05 10.27
N GLY A 122 10.63 -8.66 9.77
CA GLY A 122 10.39 -7.39 9.07
C GLY A 122 8.91 -7.10 9.00
N ILE A 123 8.56 -5.87 8.69
CA ILE A 123 7.18 -5.40 8.46
C ILE A 123 7.22 -4.26 7.46
N THR A 124 6.28 -4.23 6.54
CA THR A 124 6.06 -3.13 5.63
C THR A 124 4.62 -2.65 5.79
N VAL A 125 4.42 -1.36 5.89
CA VAL A 125 3.09 -0.77 6.01
C VAL A 125 2.81 0.16 4.82
N TYR A 126 1.56 0.19 4.39
CA TYR A 126 1.05 1.14 3.42
C TYR A 126 -0.32 1.64 3.89
N ARG A 127 -0.48 2.94 4.02
CA ARG A 127 -1.75 3.58 4.32
C ARG A 127 -2.31 4.21 3.06
N ALA A 128 -3.57 3.92 2.73
CA ALA A 128 -4.24 4.51 1.57
C ALA A 128 -4.21 6.05 1.63
N GLY A 129 -3.93 6.70 0.51
CA GLY A 129 -3.84 8.16 0.44
C GLY A 129 -2.54 8.77 0.99
N SER A 130 -1.53 7.97 1.36
CA SER A 130 -0.25 8.48 1.87
C SER A 130 0.73 8.94 0.78
N ARG A 131 0.40 8.72 -0.50
CA ARG A 131 1.21 9.15 -1.64
C ARG A 131 0.41 10.05 -2.56
N GLU A 132 1.03 11.10 -3.07
CA GLU A 132 0.42 12.02 -4.05
C GLU A 132 0.03 11.31 -5.36
N LYS A 133 0.78 10.29 -5.76
CA LYS A 133 0.50 9.45 -6.94
C LYS A 133 0.39 8.00 -6.50
N GLU A 134 -0.82 7.53 -6.36
CA GLU A 134 -1.08 6.11 -6.13
C GLU A 134 -0.90 5.34 -7.44
N VAL A 135 -0.11 4.26 -7.40
CA VAL A 135 0.16 3.41 -8.58
C VAL A 135 -1.02 2.50 -8.91
N LEU A 136 -1.80 2.12 -7.89
CA LEU A 136 -3.01 1.34 -8.02
C LEU A 136 -4.17 2.18 -7.47
N VAL A 137 -4.93 2.78 -8.35
CA VAL A 137 -6.14 3.55 -8.00
C VAL A 137 -7.33 2.64 -8.25
N THR A 138 -8.02 2.24 -7.19
CA THR A 138 -9.42 1.85 -7.29
C THR A 138 -10.20 3.13 -7.57
N ALA A 139 -11.02 3.14 -8.61
CA ALA A 139 -11.56 4.36 -9.22
C ALA A 139 -12.67 5.07 -8.41
N HIS A 140 -12.53 5.18 -7.10
CA HIS A 140 -13.32 6.06 -6.25
C HIS A 140 -12.54 7.32 -5.86
N LYS A 141 -12.08 8.10 -6.84
CA LYS A 141 -11.92 9.55 -6.67
C LYS A 141 -12.98 10.20 -7.54
N THR A 142 -14.09 10.56 -6.95
CA THR A 142 -14.94 11.62 -7.47
C THR A 142 -14.09 12.88 -7.59
N GLU A 143 -14.27 13.64 -8.68
CA GLU A 143 -13.51 14.86 -9.01
C GLU A 143 -13.64 16.02 -7.98
N ASP A 144 -14.16 15.76 -6.78
CA ASP A 144 -14.48 16.75 -5.76
C ASP A 144 -13.51 16.80 -4.56
N GLU A 145 -12.46 15.97 -4.52
CA GLU A 145 -11.40 16.18 -3.51
C GLU A 145 -10.38 17.21 -4.03
N LYS A 146 -10.77 18.50 -3.98
CA LYS A 146 -9.81 19.58 -3.78
C LYS A 146 -9.00 19.23 -2.54
N THR A 147 -7.74 18.85 -2.79
CA THR A 147 -6.72 18.70 -1.78
C THR A 147 -6.85 19.84 -0.80
N SER A 148 -7.26 19.56 0.42
CA SER A 148 -7.31 20.59 1.45
C SER A 148 -5.85 20.96 1.72
N GLU A 149 -5.48 22.21 1.41
CA GLU A 149 -4.19 22.83 1.75
C GLU A 149 -3.86 22.76 3.26
N ALA A 150 -4.80 22.27 4.07
CA ALA A 150 -4.66 22.11 5.51
C ALA A 150 -3.73 20.94 5.93
N GLN A 151 -3.42 19.97 5.06
CA GLN A 151 -2.49 18.88 5.41
C GLN A 151 -1.03 19.22 5.15
N LEU A 152 -0.72 20.21 4.31
CA LEU A 152 0.63 20.69 4.11
C LEU A 152 1.14 21.55 5.28
N SER A 153 0.24 22.20 6.03
CA SER A 153 0.64 23.07 7.15
C SER A 153 1.07 22.33 8.42
N PHE A 154 0.84 21.02 8.53
CA PHE A 154 1.25 20.28 9.71
C PHE A 154 2.77 19.95 9.71
N PHE A 155 3.38 19.84 8.54
CA PHE A 155 4.82 19.62 8.43
C PHE A 155 5.64 20.91 8.43
N ASP A 156 5.02 22.06 8.09
CA ASP A 156 5.71 23.37 8.10
C ASP A 156 5.93 23.93 9.51
N ASN A 157 5.33 23.36 10.55
CA ASN A 157 5.46 23.81 11.94
C ASN A 157 6.18 22.84 12.89
N VAL A 158 6.72 21.74 12.37
CA VAL A 158 7.67 20.93 13.13
C VAL A 158 9.06 21.46 12.84
N GLU A 159 9.47 22.50 13.55
CA GLU A 159 10.88 22.80 13.72
C GLU A 159 11.51 21.62 14.44
N ILE A 160 11.99 20.63 13.68
CA ILE A 160 12.97 19.69 14.19
C ILE A 160 14.22 20.56 14.37
N PRO A 161 14.75 20.68 15.60
CA PRO A 161 16.05 21.33 15.75
C PRO A 161 17.05 20.49 14.95
N VAL A 162 17.38 20.94 13.76
CA VAL A 162 18.54 20.44 13.05
C VAL A 162 19.71 21.01 13.85
N GLU A 163 20.26 20.23 14.75
CA GLU A 163 21.62 20.48 15.19
C GLU A 163 22.47 20.44 13.91
N GLU A 164 22.91 21.60 13.50
CA GLU A 164 23.93 21.76 12.46
C GLU A 164 25.21 21.10 12.95
N THR A 165 25.26 19.79 12.93
CA THR A 165 26.56 19.09 12.94
C THR A 165 26.98 18.93 11.50
N SER A 166 27.64 19.94 11.00
CA SER A 166 28.43 19.84 9.76
C SER A 166 29.67 18.97 10.06
N ASP A 167 29.47 17.65 10.15
CA ASP A 167 30.57 16.68 10.30
C ASP A 167 31.34 16.46 8.99
N CYS A 168 31.19 17.35 8.02
CA CYS A 168 31.98 17.32 6.81
C CYS A 168 33.32 18.07 7.01
N CYS A 169 34.36 17.65 6.30
CA CYS A 169 35.71 18.22 6.40
C CYS A 169 35.78 19.68 5.94
N ASP A 170 36.84 20.39 6.34
CA ASP A 170 37.07 21.82 6.06
C ASP A 170 37.10 22.19 4.57
N LEU A 171 37.24 21.22 3.66
CA LEU A 171 37.26 21.44 2.21
C LEU A 171 36.35 20.39 1.50
N PRO A 172 35.02 20.49 1.64
CA PRO A 172 34.12 19.52 1.10
C PRO A 172 34.04 19.57 -0.44
N LYS A 173 34.17 18.40 -1.08
CA LYS A 173 33.83 18.20 -2.49
C LYS A 173 32.55 17.35 -2.55
N VAL A 174 31.40 17.99 -2.42
CA VAL A 174 30.10 17.30 -2.43
C VAL A 174 29.64 17.03 -3.85
N VAL A 175 29.25 15.80 -4.11
CA VAL A 175 28.64 15.34 -5.38
C VAL A 175 27.37 14.57 -5.09
N MET A 176 26.41 14.65 -6.01
CA MET A 176 25.18 13.85 -5.94
C MET A 176 25.42 12.48 -6.55
N GLU A 177 25.30 11.43 -5.76
CA GLU A 177 25.40 10.04 -6.21
C GLU A 177 24.21 9.23 -5.69
N SER A 178 23.45 8.64 -6.59
CA SER A 178 22.30 7.78 -6.25
C SER A 178 21.25 8.42 -5.32
N GLY A 179 21.04 9.74 -5.43
CA GLY A 179 20.09 10.48 -4.60
C GLY A 179 20.64 10.93 -3.23
N CYS A 180 21.94 10.72 -2.99
CA CYS A 180 22.62 11.18 -1.77
C CYS A 180 23.69 12.22 -2.09
N GLU A 181 23.85 13.21 -1.22
CA GLU A 181 25.02 14.10 -1.23
C GLU A 181 26.20 13.38 -0.60
N THR A 182 27.28 13.21 -1.33
CA THR A 182 28.48 12.51 -0.84
C THR A 182 29.71 13.40 -0.97
N CYS A 183 30.47 13.54 0.10
CA CYS A 183 31.73 14.26 0.07
C CYS A 183 32.86 13.34 -0.36
N LYS A 184 33.46 13.61 -1.53
CA LYS A 184 34.59 12.83 -2.05
C LYS A 184 35.89 12.96 -1.25
N THR A 185 35.99 13.99 -0.38
CA THR A 185 37.19 14.24 0.42
C THR A 185 37.21 13.39 1.69
N CYS A 186 36.10 13.32 2.45
CA CYS A 186 36.05 12.62 3.74
C CYS A 186 35.13 11.42 3.76
N GLY A 187 34.36 11.18 2.69
CA GLY A 187 33.39 10.07 2.61
C GLY A 187 32.06 10.34 3.33
N TRP A 188 31.87 11.54 3.89
CA TRP A 188 30.58 11.90 4.48
C TRP A 188 29.46 11.80 3.44
N SER A 189 28.29 11.30 3.85
CA SER A 189 27.14 11.17 2.96
C SER A 189 25.84 11.46 3.69
N ALA A 190 24.96 12.26 3.08
CA ALA A 190 23.60 12.51 3.52
C ALA A 190 22.63 12.20 2.38
N CYS A 191 21.64 11.35 2.67
CA CYS A 191 20.63 10.96 1.69
C CYS A 191 19.34 11.72 2.00
N HIS A 192 18.85 12.49 1.04
CA HIS A 192 17.51 13.08 1.12
C HIS A 192 16.51 12.04 0.63
N ILE A 193 15.78 11.43 1.58
CA ILE A 193 14.67 10.56 1.25
C ILE A 193 13.50 11.47 0.89
N ALA A 194 13.16 11.51 -0.42
CA ALA A 194 11.99 12.22 -0.92
C ALA A 194 10.72 11.39 -0.68
#